data_63792ece6452f0a45f950a22f0b64fae
#
_entry.id   63792ece6452f0a45f950a22f0b64fae
#
_cell.length_a   1.000
_cell.length_b   1.000
_cell.length_c   1.000
_cell.angle_alpha   90.00
_cell.angle_beta   90.00
_cell.angle_gamma   90.00
#
_symmetry.space_group_name_H-M   'P 1'
#
loop_
_entity.id
_entity.type
_entity.pdbx_description
1 polymer ?
#
loop_
_entity_poly.entity_id
_entity_poly.type
_entity_poly.pdbx_seq_one_letter_code
_entity_poly.pdbx_strand_id
1 'polypeptide(L)'
;IHLRTREEMSKVDAHWELIPEIKKLRDEVAPQTLLTINGDILDRQMGMKLAKQYGIDGIMIGRGIFKNPFAFEKEPKEHSSKELLDLLRLHLDLHDQYSKQEARPYKPLTRFYKIYVKGFRGASELRNQLMNTNSTDEARALLDRFDVSGQ
;
A
#
# COMPACT_ATOMS: atom_id res chain seq x y z
N ILE A 1 9.72 -8.66 -11.91
CA ILE A 1 9.13 -10.02 -12.10
C ILE A 1 8.21 -10.33 -10.92
N HIS A 2 7.03 -10.86 -11.18
CA HIS A 2 6.12 -11.38 -10.16
C HIS A 2 6.35 -12.89 -9.98
N LEU A 3 6.60 -13.32 -8.73
CA LEU A 3 6.92 -14.72 -8.40
C LEU A 3 5.68 -15.62 -8.23
N ARG A 4 4.67 -15.40 -9.04
CA ARG A 4 3.47 -16.24 -9.21
C ARG A 4 2.95 -16.13 -10.61
N THR A 5 2.33 -17.19 -11.09
CA THR A 5 1.55 -17.16 -12.32
C THR A 5 0.21 -16.49 -12.10
N ARG A 6 -0.47 -16.14 -13.19
CA ARG A 6 -1.83 -15.59 -13.17
C ARG A 6 -2.85 -16.58 -12.57
N GLU A 7 -2.64 -17.87 -12.78
CA GLU A 7 -3.55 -18.94 -12.30
C GLU A 7 -3.41 -19.16 -10.79
N GLU A 8 -2.19 -19.04 -10.28
CA GLU A 8 -1.90 -19.16 -8.84
C GLU A 8 -2.46 -18.01 -8.02
N MET A 9 -2.42 -16.79 -8.54
CA MET A 9 -2.91 -15.57 -7.87
C MET A 9 -2.41 -15.45 -6.41
N SER A 10 -3.32 -15.61 -5.43
CA SER A 10 -3.01 -15.59 -3.99
C SER A 10 -3.25 -16.95 -3.31
N LYS A 11 -3.34 -18.04 -4.08
CA LYS A 11 -3.62 -19.38 -3.57
C LYS A 11 -2.38 -20.07 -3.03
N VAL A 12 -1.20 -19.64 -3.46
CA VAL A 12 0.11 -20.18 -3.06
C VAL A 12 1.01 -19.03 -2.62
N ASP A 13 2.10 -19.35 -1.93
CA ASP A 13 3.14 -18.36 -1.59
C ASP A 13 3.94 -17.97 -2.83
N ALA A 14 4.61 -16.81 -2.79
CA ALA A 14 5.49 -16.39 -3.88
C ALA A 14 6.71 -17.32 -3.99
N HIS A 15 7.06 -17.71 -5.20
CA HIS A 15 8.14 -18.67 -5.52
C HIS A 15 9.53 -18.02 -5.43
N TRP A 16 9.96 -17.68 -4.22
CA TRP A 16 11.25 -17.04 -3.97
C TRP A 16 12.44 -17.92 -4.38
N GLU A 17 12.26 -19.21 -4.35
CA GLU A 17 13.26 -20.23 -4.77
C GLU A 17 13.66 -20.11 -6.24
N LEU A 18 12.85 -19.47 -7.08
CA LEU A 18 13.14 -19.26 -8.50
C LEU A 18 14.08 -18.08 -8.76
N ILE A 19 14.32 -17.20 -7.79
CA ILE A 19 15.14 -15.98 -8.00
C ILE A 19 16.56 -16.30 -8.49
N PRO A 20 17.28 -17.30 -7.94
CA PRO A 20 18.63 -17.60 -8.41
C PRO A 20 18.69 -18.00 -9.89
N GLU A 21 17.70 -18.78 -10.36
CA GLU A 21 17.61 -19.18 -11.77
C GLU A 21 17.26 -17.98 -12.68
N ILE A 22 16.29 -17.16 -12.26
CA ILE A 22 15.90 -15.94 -12.97
C ILE A 22 17.08 -15.00 -13.10
N LYS A 23 17.84 -14.82 -12.01
CA LYS A 23 19.03 -13.96 -12.00
C LYS A 23 20.11 -14.50 -12.94
N LYS A 24 20.39 -15.80 -12.91
CA LYS A 24 21.34 -16.43 -13.83
C LYS A 24 20.96 -16.19 -15.28
N LEU A 25 19.69 -16.41 -15.63
CA LEU A 25 19.19 -16.16 -16.98
C LEU A 25 19.33 -14.69 -17.40
N ARG A 26 19.00 -13.73 -16.49
CA ARG A 26 19.19 -12.31 -16.73
C ARG A 26 20.67 -12.01 -17.00
N ASP A 27 21.57 -12.53 -16.17
CA ASP A 27 23.01 -12.27 -16.27
C ASP A 27 23.61 -12.82 -17.57
N GLU A 28 23.07 -13.92 -18.11
CA GLU A 28 23.47 -14.53 -19.37
C GLU A 28 22.93 -13.75 -20.59
N VAL A 29 21.68 -13.29 -20.54
CA VAL A 29 20.97 -12.73 -21.72
C VAL A 29 21.05 -11.21 -21.77
N ALA A 30 20.95 -10.53 -20.63
CA ALA A 30 20.85 -9.09 -20.53
C ALA A 30 21.43 -8.56 -19.20
N PRO A 31 22.76 -8.67 -18.97
CA PRO A 31 23.39 -8.39 -17.67
C PRO A 31 23.20 -6.96 -17.18
N GLN A 32 22.96 -6.00 -18.07
CA GLN A 32 22.69 -4.59 -17.72
C GLN A 32 21.24 -4.34 -17.29
N THR A 33 20.34 -5.32 -17.41
CA THR A 33 18.94 -5.14 -17.04
C THR A 33 18.76 -5.24 -15.54
N LEU A 34 18.15 -4.21 -14.93
CA LEU A 34 17.83 -4.22 -13.52
C LEU A 34 16.72 -5.25 -13.21
N LEU A 35 16.96 -6.08 -12.22
CA LEU A 35 16.03 -7.11 -11.76
C LEU A 35 15.28 -6.66 -10.51
N THR A 36 14.00 -6.31 -10.67
CA THR A 36 13.10 -5.99 -9.56
C THR A 36 12.09 -7.11 -9.35
N ILE A 37 11.95 -7.55 -8.11
CA ILE A 37 11.09 -8.67 -7.72
C ILE A 37 9.91 -8.16 -6.89
N ASN A 38 8.74 -8.75 -7.11
CA ASN A 38 7.57 -8.59 -6.25
C ASN A 38 6.88 -9.92 -5.97
N GLY A 39 6.08 -9.95 -4.91
CA GLY A 39 5.35 -11.10 -4.40
C GLY A 39 5.48 -11.14 -2.88
N ASP A 40 4.38 -10.99 -2.17
CA ASP A 40 4.25 -11.06 -0.70
C ASP A 40 5.23 -10.19 0.12
N ILE A 41 5.82 -9.17 -0.48
CA ILE A 41 6.65 -8.20 0.24
C ILE A 41 5.72 -7.26 1.01
N LEU A 42 5.84 -7.28 2.33
CA LEU A 42 4.96 -6.52 3.22
C LEU A 42 5.45 -5.10 3.45
N ASP A 43 6.77 -4.92 3.58
CA ASP A 43 7.39 -3.65 3.91
C ASP A 43 8.83 -3.55 3.34
N ARG A 44 9.42 -2.38 3.54
CA ARG A 44 10.77 -2.09 3.07
C ARG A 44 11.83 -2.95 3.76
N GLN A 45 11.70 -3.25 5.06
CA GLN A 45 12.67 -4.08 5.77
C GLN A 45 12.74 -5.48 5.19
N MET A 46 11.58 -6.14 5.00
CA MET A 46 11.49 -7.44 4.36
C MET A 46 12.06 -7.39 2.95
N GLY A 47 11.67 -6.38 2.17
CA GLY A 47 12.16 -6.21 0.80
C GLY A 47 13.67 -6.06 0.71
N MET A 48 14.28 -5.23 1.56
CA MET A 48 15.73 -5.02 1.58
C MET A 48 16.49 -6.27 2.03
N LYS A 49 15.93 -7.03 2.99
CA LYS A 49 16.51 -8.33 3.40
C LYS A 49 16.54 -9.30 2.22
N LEU A 50 15.44 -9.41 1.48
CA LEU A 50 15.34 -10.28 0.31
C LEU A 50 16.26 -9.81 -0.83
N ALA A 51 16.31 -8.51 -1.11
CA ALA A 51 17.22 -7.95 -2.11
C ALA A 51 18.68 -8.29 -1.80
N LYS A 52 19.09 -8.16 -0.54
CA LYS A 52 20.45 -8.52 -0.10
C LYS A 52 20.69 -10.03 -0.18
N GLN A 53 19.72 -10.84 0.25
CA GLN A 53 19.82 -12.32 0.28
C GLN A 53 20.03 -12.88 -1.12
N TYR A 54 19.29 -12.37 -2.11
CA TYR A 54 19.30 -12.89 -3.48
C TYR A 54 20.19 -12.09 -4.45
N GLY A 55 20.73 -10.95 -4.00
CA GLY A 55 21.57 -10.09 -4.84
C GLY A 55 20.81 -9.52 -6.04
N ILE A 56 19.58 -9.06 -5.82
CA ILE A 56 18.72 -8.41 -6.82
C ILE A 56 18.77 -6.89 -6.67
N ASP A 57 18.42 -6.18 -7.74
CA ASP A 57 18.62 -4.72 -7.84
C ASP A 57 17.52 -3.92 -7.13
N GLY A 58 16.31 -4.51 -7.00
CA GLY A 58 15.18 -3.82 -6.38
C GLY A 58 14.04 -4.72 -5.95
N ILE A 59 13.13 -4.12 -5.19
CA ILE A 59 11.89 -4.75 -4.72
C ILE A 59 10.69 -3.87 -5.04
N MET A 60 9.53 -4.49 -5.22
CA MET A 60 8.27 -3.80 -5.39
C MET A 60 7.28 -4.28 -4.33
N ILE A 61 6.78 -3.35 -3.53
CA ILE A 61 5.73 -3.61 -2.55
C ILE A 61 4.38 -3.34 -3.22
N GLY A 62 3.55 -4.38 -3.35
CA GLY A 62 2.19 -4.26 -3.85
C GLY A 62 1.17 -4.14 -2.71
N ARG A 63 0.51 -5.24 -2.39
CA ARG A 63 -0.56 -5.30 -1.37
C ARG A 63 -0.11 -4.97 0.06
N GLY A 64 1.18 -4.96 0.34
CA GLY A 64 1.74 -4.55 1.63
C GLY A 64 1.29 -3.15 2.05
N ILE A 65 1.21 -2.20 1.10
CA ILE A 65 0.77 -0.83 1.35
C ILE A 65 -0.67 -0.75 1.89
N PHE A 66 -1.54 -1.71 1.55
CA PHE A 66 -2.92 -1.74 2.05
C PHE A 66 -3.03 -2.24 3.49
N LYS A 67 -2.01 -2.96 3.98
CA LYS A 67 -1.90 -3.36 5.38
C LYS A 67 -1.25 -2.26 6.20
N ASN A 68 -0.18 -1.67 5.67
CA ASN A 68 0.57 -0.61 6.30
C ASN A 68 0.88 0.52 5.28
N PRO A 69 0.24 1.70 5.36
CA PRO A 69 0.52 2.83 4.47
C PRO A 69 1.94 3.38 4.63
N PHE A 70 2.62 3.04 5.73
CA PHE A 70 4.01 3.40 6.02
C PHE A 70 5.02 2.30 5.63
N ALA A 71 4.63 1.35 4.77
CA ALA A 71 5.46 0.19 4.39
C ALA A 71 6.84 0.55 3.79
N PHE A 72 7.04 1.79 3.33
CA PHE A 72 8.30 2.26 2.76
C PHE A 72 9.23 2.99 3.76
N GLU A 73 8.84 3.13 5.01
CA GLU A 73 9.69 3.77 6.02
C GLU A 73 11.03 3.05 6.18
N LYS A 74 12.10 3.84 6.32
CA LYS A 74 13.44 3.30 6.58
C LYS A 74 13.54 2.74 8.00
N GLU A 75 12.94 3.44 8.93
CA GLU A 75 12.88 3.11 10.36
C GLU A 75 11.42 2.96 10.76
N PRO A 76 10.88 1.74 10.69
CA PRO A 76 9.49 1.49 11.06
C PRO A 76 9.22 1.86 12.52
N LYS A 77 8.12 2.55 12.76
CA LYS A 77 7.62 2.91 14.09
C LYS A 77 6.13 2.63 14.20
N GLU A 78 5.61 2.68 15.40
CA GLU A 78 4.17 2.72 15.62
C GLU A 78 3.60 4.08 15.21
N HIS A 79 2.48 4.05 14.52
CA HIS A 79 1.77 5.24 14.06
C HIS A 79 0.45 5.38 14.78
N SER A 80 0.17 6.59 15.25
CA SER A 80 -1.08 6.92 15.90
C SER A 80 -2.26 6.90 14.92
N SER A 81 -3.47 6.74 15.47
CA SER A 81 -4.70 6.87 14.71
C SER A 81 -4.82 8.25 14.05
N LYS A 82 -4.30 9.29 14.71
CA LYS A 82 -4.26 10.64 14.14
C LYS A 82 -3.40 10.69 12.87
N GLU A 83 -2.17 10.13 12.89
CA GLU A 83 -1.31 10.09 11.71
C GLU A 83 -1.98 9.34 10.53
N LEU A 84 -2.72 8.27 10.82
CA LEU A 84 -3.47 7.54 9.80
C LEU A 84 -4.62 8.39 9.21
N LEU A 85 -5.36 9.12 10.04
CA LEU A 85 -6.42 10.00 9.56
C LEU A 85 -5.87 11.22 8.81
N ASP A 86 -4.71 11.73 9.19
CA ASP A 86 -4.02 12.80 8.45
C ASP A 86 -3.58 12.31 7.06
N LEU A 87 -3.12 11.05 6.94
CA LEU A 87 -2.87 10.43 5.63
C LEU A 87 -4.15 10.27 4.80
N LEU A 88 -5.28 9.97 5.42
CA LEU A 88 -6.55 9.94 4.69
C LEU A 88 -6.90 11.33 4.15
N ARG A 89 -6.74 12.40 4.95
CA ARG A 89 -6.96 13.77 4.48
C ARG A 89 -6.06 14.10 3.29
N LEU A 90 -4.77 13.77 3.39
CA LEU A 90 -3.83 13.93 2.26
C LEU A 90 -4.29 13.16 1.01
N HIS A 91 -4.80 11.93 1.18
CA HIS A 91 -5.28 11.14 0.05
C HIS A 91 -6.51 11.80 -0.61
N LEU A 92 -7.42 12.39 0.17
CA LEU A 92 -8.56 13.15 -0.36
C LEU A 92 -8.08 14.39 -1.13
N ASP A 93 -7.10 15.11 -0.62
CA ASP A 93 -6.53 16.31 -1.27
C ASP A 93 -5.85 15.96 -2.59
N LEU A 94 -5.07 14.89 -2.61
CA LEU A 94 -4.45 14.39 -3.84
C LEU A 94 -5.49 13.92 -4.86
N HIS A 95 -6.56 13.26 -4.42
CA HIS A 95 -7.65 12.87 -5.30
C HIS A 95 -8.24 14.10 -5.98
N ASP A 96 -8.56 15.17 -5.24
CA ASP A 96 -9.14 16.38 -5.79
C ASP A 96 -8.15 17.10 -6.73
N GLN A 97 -6.88 17.17 -6.34
CA GLN A 97 -5.84 17.78 -7.17
C GLN A 97 -5.73 17.08 -8.55
N TYR A 98 -5.67 15.76 -8.56
CA TYR A 98 -5.51 15.00 -9.81
C TYR A 98 -6.82 14.84 -10.60
N SER A 99 -7.97 14.91 -9.93
CA SER A 99 -9.27 14.90 -10.61
C SER A 99 -9.55 16.17 -11.42
N LYS A 100 -8.82 17.25 -11.15
CA LYS A 100 -8.86 18.46 -11.99
C LYS A 100 -8.18 18.28 -13.36
N GLN A 101 -7.25 17.34 -13.44
CA GLN A 101 -6.51 17.04 -14.67
C GLN A 101 -7.19 15.95 -15.48
N GLU A 102 -7.70 14.92 -14.82
CA GLU A 102 -8.44 13.80 -15.41
C GLU A 102 -9.63 13.48 -14.52
N ALA A 103 -10.83 13.51 -15.07
CA ALA A 103 -12.06 13.19 -14.34
C ALA A 103 -11.97 11.80 -13.70
N ARG A 104 -11.82 11.75 -12.39
CA ARG A 104 -11.73 10.51 -11.61
C ARG A 104 -12.96 10.36 -10.73
N PRO A 105 -13.73 9.27 -10.85
CA PRO A 105 -14.89 9.06 -10.01
C PRO A 105 -14.47 8.89 -8.54
N TYR A 106 -15.22 9.50 -7.64
CA TYR A 106 -14.97 9.44 -6.21
C TYR A 106 -15.18 8.04 -5.61
N LYS A 107 -16.20 7.32 -6.04
CA LYS A 107 -16.62 6.04 -5.41
C LYS A 107 -15.52 4.98 -5.31
N PRO A 108 -14.64 4.77 -6.29
CA PRO A 108 -13.50 3.88 -6.16
C PRO A 108 -12.52 4.24 -5.03
N LEU A 109 -12.46 5.52 -4.61
CA LEU A 109 -11.60 5.97 -3.53
C LEU A 109 -12.02 5.38 -2.18
N THR A 110 -13.33 5.23 -1.93
CA THR A 110 -13.86 4.78 -0.64
C THR A 110 -13.34 3.41 -0.20
N ARG A 111 -12.99 2.52 -1.15
CA ARG A 111 -12.44 1.19 -0.85
C ARG A 111 -11.11 1.23 -0.08
N PHE A 112 -10.40 2.36 -0.15
CA PHE A 112 -9.12 2.55 0.53
C PHE A 112 -9.26 3.06 1.97
N TYR A 113 -10.43 3.52 2.39
CA TYR A 113 -10.65 4.10 3.72
C TYR A 113 -10.30 3.14 4.86
N LYS A 114 -10.48 1.83 4.66
CA LYS A 114 -10.09 0.80 5.63
C LYS A 114 -8.59 0.75 5.94
N ILE A 115 -7.74 1.35 5.09
CA ILE A 115 -6.29 1.41 5.28
C ILE A 115 -5.98 2.35 6.44
N TYR A 116 -6.72 3.44 6.53
CA TYR A 116 -6.49 4.57 7.43
C TYR A 116 -7.35 4.50 8.70
N VAL A 117 -8.61 4.13 8.54
CA VAL A 117 -9.61 4.16 9.63
C VAL A 117 -9.62 2.82 10.33
N LYS A 118 -8.65 2.60 11.24
CA LYS A 118 -8.48 1.35 12.01
C LYS A 118 -7.75 1.60 13.32
N GLY A 119 -7.87 0.65 14.26
CA GLY A 119 -7.04 0.64 15.48
C GLY A 119 -7.52 1.56 16.60
N PHE A 120 -8.70 2.18 16.51
CA PHE A 120 -9.25 3.05 17.53
C PHE A 120 -10.75 2.80 17.76
N ARG A 121 -11.24 3.25 18.91
CA ARG A 121 -12.67 3.13 19.27
C ARG A 121 -13.53 3.94 18.31
N GLY A 122 -14.58 3.34 17.75
CA GLY A 122 -15.45 3.98 16.76
C GLY A 122 -14.95 3.91 15.31
N ALA A 123 -13.78 3.31 15.05
CA ALA A 123 -13.25 3.17 13.68
C ALA A 123 -14.22 2.45 12.72
N SER A 124 -14.95 1.45 13.22
CA SER A 124 -15.94 0.73 12.38
C SER A 124 -17.10 1.62 11.98
N GLU A 125 -17.63 2.39 12.92
CA GLU A 125 -18.72 3.34 12.68
C GLU A 125 -18.29 4.44 11.70
N LEU A 126 -17.11 5.05 11.94
CA LEU A 126 -16.57 6.06 11.04
C LEU A 126 -16.37 5.51 9.63
N ARG A 127 -15.86 4.26 9.48
CA ARG A 127 -15.74 3.63 8.16
C ARG A 127 -17.09 3.49 7.47
N ASN A 128 -18.12 3.03 8.19
CA ASN A 128 -19.46 2.88 7.63
C ASN A 128 -20.00 4.22 7.12
N GLN A 129 -19.85 5.28 7.89
CA GLN A 129 -20.27 6.62 7.48
C GLN A 129 -19.48 7.09 6.25
N LEU A 130 -18.14 6.97 6.26
CA LEU A 130 -17.28 7.35 5.14
C LEU A 130 -17.59 6.56 3.86
N MET A 131 -17.91 5.27 3.95
CA MET A 131 -18.26 4.44 2.79
C MET A 131 -19.55 4.92 2.10
N ASN A 132 -20.43 5.64 2.82
CA ASN A 132 -21.68 6.19 2.30
C ASN A 132 -21.55 7.61 1.76
N THR A 133 -20.39 8.25 1.85
CA THR A 133 -20.16 9.56 1.28
C THR A 133 -20.09 9.51 -0.25
N ASN A 134 -20.41 10.64 -0.90
CA ASN A 134 -20.44 10.78 -2.36
C ASN A 134 -19.41 11.79 -2.88
N SER A 135 -18.72 12.49 -1.98
CA SER A 135 -17.68 13.47 -2.32
C SER A 135 -16.56 13.48 -1.28
N THR A 136 -15.42 14.05 -1.66
CA THR A 136 -14.29 14.30 -0.76
C THR A 136 -14.67 15.31 0.34
N ASP A 137 -15.53 16.29 0.04
CA ASP A 137 -16.00 17.29 1.02
C ASP A 137 -16.89 16.65 2.10
N GLU A 138 -17.79 15.74 1.72
CA GLU A 138 -18.56 14.97 2.70
C GLU A 138 -17.66 14.12 3.61
N ALA A 139 -16.63 13.49 3.03
CA ALA A 139 -15.67 12.70 3.78
C ALA A 139 -14.88 13.56 4.76
N ARG A 140 -14.40 14.75 4.35
CA ARG A 140 -13.71 15.71 5.22
C ARG A 140 -14.61 16.17 6.36
N ALA A 141 -15.85 16.54 6.07
CA ALA A 141 -16.81 16.98 7.09
C ALA A 141 -17.07 15.91 8.17
N LEU A 142 -17.04 14.62 7.80
CA LEU A 142 -17.10 13.51 8.77
C LEU A 142 -15.81 13.42 9.60
N LEU A 143 -14.65 13.50 8.96
CA LEU A 143 -13.36 13.45 9.64
C LEU A 143 -13.17 14.61 10.62
N ASP A 144 -13.69 15.79 10.32
CA ASP A 144 -13.58 16.99 11.18
C ASP A 144 -14.45 16.90 12.43
N ARG A 145 -15.52 16.12 12.38
CA ARG A 145 -16.38 15.85 13.54
C ARG A 145 -15.84 14.74 14.45
N PHE A 146 -14.87 13.95 13.95
CA PHE A 146 -14.36 12.80 14.66
C PHE A 146 -13.06 13.16 15.37
N ASP A 147 -13.13 13.22 16.71
CA ASP A 147 -11.97 13.50 17.55
C ASP A 147 -11.30 12.21 18.01
N VAL A 148 -10.02 12.04 17.69
CA VAL A 148 -9.15 10.92 18.13
C VAL A 148 -8.10 11.37 19.15
N SER A 149 -8.16 12.62 19.62
CA SER A 149 -7.13 13.20 20.50
C SER A 149 -7.11 12.62 21.91
N GLY A 150 -8.06 11.78 22.27
CA GLY A 150 -8.16 11.13 23.58
C GLY A 150 -7.91 9.63 23.61
N GLN A 151 -7.32 9.04 22.53
CA GLN A 151 -7.20 7.58 22.39
C GLN A 151 -5.76 7.15 22.14
#